data_e2d5d7414223eb82fa0d22ef3eb9613e
#
_entry.id   e2d5d7414223eb82fa0d22ef3eb9613e
#
_cell.length_a   1.000
_cell.length_b   1.000
_cell.length_c   1.000
_cell.angle_alpha   90.00
_cell.angle_beta   90.00
_cell.angle_gamma   90.00
#
_symmetry.space_group_name_H-M   'P 1'
#
loop_
_entity.id
_entity.type
_entity.pdbx_description
1 polymer ?
#
loop_
_entity_poly.entity_id
_entity_poly.type
_entity_poly.pdbx_seq_one_letter_code
_entity_poly.pdbx_strand_id
1 'polypeptide(L)'
;MVRRVAAIASRVAAVGPNDPPAQHLGRFGDGTLLGWPTGSVFGERWIWIGCDTLIAPHVTLSAGMAPGQEMVTEPVVRIGDRCLIGRGTAIVGHLAIDIGDDVYTGMNVYITDQNHGYEDLNLPIGVQAPSEKPVTIGPGSWIGSGAVILPGARIGAHVVVGANSVVRGEIPDHSVVVGVPGRVVRRHDGTGWRRVGETFDL
;
A
#
# COMPACT_ATOMS: atom_id res chain seq x y z
N MET A 1 -13.77 -30.74 -8.21
CA MET A 1 -14.92 -29.92 -8.65
C MET A 1 -14.95 -28.56 -7.96
N VAL A 2 -14.88 -28.47 -6.64
CA VAL A 2 -14.92 -27.20 -5.88
C VAL A 2 -13.80 -26.21 -6.29
N ARG A 3 -12.54 -26.67 -6.50
CA ARG A 3 -11.43 -25.81 -6.95
C ARG A 3 -11.63 -25.21 -8.34
N ARG A 4 -12.31 -25.93 -9.25
CA ARG A 4 -12.60 -25.42 -10.60
C ARG A 4 -13.74 -24.39 -10.59
N VAL A 5 -14.75 -24.57 -9.74
CA VAL A 5 -15.85 -23.62 -9.59
C VAL A 5 -15.35 -22.33 -8.91
N ALA A 6 -14.49 -22.44 -7.89
CA ALA A 6 -13.87 -21.26 -7.27
C ALA A 6 -12.97 -20.50 -8.24
N ALA A 7 -12.21 -21.19 -9.11
CA ALA A 7 -11.39 -20.56 -10.13
C ALA A 7 -12.23 -19.88 -11.23
N ILE A 8 -13.39 -20.44 -11.56
CA ILE A 8 -14.33 -19.82 -12.53
C ILE A 8 -15.03 -18.63 -11.88
N ALA A 9 -15.50 -18.74 -10.64
CA ALA A 9 -16.15 -17.65 -9.92
C ALA A 9 -15.20 -16.46 -9.68
N SER A 10 -13.94 -16.71 -9.34
CA SER A 10 -12.94 -15.64 -9.22
C SER A 10 -12.60 -14.97 -10.57
N ARG A 11 -12.62 -15.73 -11.68
CA ARG A 11 -12.44 -15.17 -13.02
C ARG A 11 -13.64 -14.35 -13.52
N VAL A 12 -14.85 -14.75 -13.15
CA VAL A 12 -16.09 -14.03 -13.53
C VAL A 12 -16.29 -12.77 -12.67
N ALA A 13 -15.68 -12.73 -11.49
CA ALA A 13 -15.80 -11.62 -10.55
C ALA A 13 -14.51 -10.79 -10.40
N ALA A 14 -13.62 -10.82 -11.37
CA ALA A 14 -12.39 -10.04 -11.34
C ALA A 14 -12.16 -9.36 -12.70
N VAL A 15 -11.60 -8.15 -12.64
CA VAL A 15 -11.14 -7.39 -13.81
C VAL A 15 -9.72 -7.85 -14.14
N GLY A 16 -9.51 -8.35 -15.34
CA GLY A 16 -8.21 -8.73 -15.88
C GLY A 16 -7.66 -7.70 -16.87
N PRO A 17 -6.44 -7.90 -17.41
CA PRO A 17 -5.77 -6.92 -18.27
C PRO A 17 -6.54 -6.56 -19.56
N ASN A 18 -7.38 -7.45 -20.05
CA ASN A 18 -8.16 -7.25 -21.28
C ASN A 18 -9.54 -6.64 -21.05
N ASP A 19 -9.91 -6.39 -19.80
CA ASP A 19 -11.21 -5.84 -19.46
C ASP A 19 -11.19 -4.30 -19.51
N PRO A 20 -12.29 -3.65 -19.98
CA PRO A 20 -12.31 -2.21 -20.14
C PRO A 20 -11.83 -1.38 -18.93
N PRO A 21 -12.19 -1.70 -17.67
CA PRO A 21 -11.71 -0.95 -16.53
C PRO A 21 -10.18 -0.96 -16.35
N ALA A 22 -9.51 -2.05 -16.75
CA ALA A 22 -8.05 -2.14 -16.65
C ALA A 22 -7.34 -1.21 -17.65
N GLN A 23 -7.98 -0.91 -18.80
CA GLN A 23 -7.42 -0.07 -19.86
C GLN A 23 -7.32 1.42 -19.48
N HIS A 24 -8.02 1.85 -18.43
CA HIS A 24 -7.93 3.22 -17.93
C HIS A 24 -6.73 3.42 -16.99
N LEU A 25 -6.21 2.33 -16.40
CA LEU A 25 -5.01 2.40 -15.57
C LEU A 25 -3.78 2.72 -16.41
N GLY A 26 -2.87 3.52 -15.87
CA GLY A 26 -1.63 3.88 -16.57
C GLY A 26 -0.77 2.65 -16.91
N ARG A 27 -0.82 1.62 -16.04
CA ARG A 27 -0.28 0.29 -16.31
C ARG A 27 -1.09 -0.76 -15.55
N PHE A 28 -1.41 -1.87 -16.22
CA PHE A 28 -1.99 -3.06 -15.63
C PHE A 28 -1.32 -4.30 -16.21
N GLY A 29 -0.47 -4.95 -15.41
CA GLY A 29 0.42 -6.01 -15.88
C GLY A 29 -0.30 -7.32 -16.19
N ASP A 30 0.34 -8.15 -17.00
CA ASP A 30 -0.17 -9.48 -17.34
C ASP A 30 -0.33 -10.36 -16.08
N GLY A 31 -1.33 -11.23 -16.08
CA GLY A 31 -1.62 -12.11 -14.94
C GLY A 31 -2.26 -11.41 -13.74
N THR A 32 -2.33 -10.08 -13.73
CA THR A 32 -2.90 -9.28 -12.64
C THR A 32 -4.42 -9.34 -12.65
N LEU A 33 -5.00 -9.36 -11.45
CA LEU A 33 -6.44 -9.40 -11.22
C LEU A 33 -6.87 -8.32 -10.23
N LEU A 34 -7.92 -7.57 -10.59
CA LEU A 34 -8.61 -6.64 -9.70
C LEU A 34 -9.94 -7.26 -9.27
N GLY A 35 -10.05 -7.61 -7.98
CA GLY A 35 -11.19 -8.30 -7.40
C GLY A 35 -12.47 -7.44 -7.39
N TRP A 36 -13.59 -8.07 -7.63
CA TRP A 36 -14.92 -7.45 -7.60
C TRP A 36 -15.65 -7.77 -6.29
N PRO A 37 -16.47 -6.85 -5.72
CA PRO A 37 -16.58 -5.45 -6.13
C PRO A 37 -15.32 -4.66 -5.80
N THR A 38 -14.93 -3.75 -6.70
CA THR A 38 -13.85 -2.81 -6.46
C THR A 38 -14.27 -1.80 -5.38
N GLY A 39 -13.30 -1.23 -4.68
CA GLY A 39 -13.49 0.03 -3.95
C GLY A 39 -13.53 1.22 -4.91
N SER A 40 -13.34 2.42 -4.39
CA SER A 40 -13.15 3.59 -5.24
C SER A 40 -11.83 3.49 -6.00
N VAL A 41 -11.90 3.68 -7.32
CA VAL A 41 -10.71 3.82 -8.16
C VAL A 41 -10.86 5.13 -8.93
N PHE A 42 -9.90 6.04 -8.77
CA PHE A 42 -9.84 7.27 -9.57
C PHE A 42 -8.41 7.77 -9.72
N GLY A 43 -8.19 8.62 -10.74
CA GLY A 43 -6.84 8.99 -11.15
C GLY A 43 -6.10 7.82 -11.80
N GLU A 44 -6.84 6.98 -12.50
CA GLU A 44 -6.42 5.68 -13.04
C GLU A 44 -5.15 5.78 -13.86
N ARG A 45 -5.01 6.81 -14.70
CA ARG A 45 -3.81 7.08 -15.50
C ARG A 45 -2.52 7.09 -14.65
N TRP A 46 -2.62 7.54 -13.42
CA TRP A 46 -1.51 7.73 -12.49
C TRP A 46 -1.26 6.53 -11.58
N ILE A 47 -2.01 5.43 -11.81
CA ILE A 47 -1.91 4.18 -11.06
C ILE A 47 -1.30 3.12 -11.95
N TRP A 48 -0.15 2.58 -11.53
CA TRP A 48 0.55 1.51 -12.23
C TRP A 48 0.58 0.25 -11.36
N ILE A 49 0.18 -0.87 -11.94
CA ILE A 49 0.16 -2.18 -11.28
C ILE A 49 0.97 -3.15 -12.14
N GLY A 50 1.90 -3.85 -11.49
CA GLY A 50 2.78 -4.84 -12.11
C GLY A 50 2.07 -6.11 -12.54
N CYS A 51 2.86 -7.12 -12.91
CA CYS A 51 2.38 -8.43 -13.37
C CYS A 51 2.07 -9.36 -12.19
N ASP A 52 1.20 -10.36 -12.42
CA ASP A 52 0.88 -11.44 -11.48
C ASP A 52 0.45 -10.94 -10.09
N THR A 53 -0.12 -9.74 -10.01
CA THR A 53 -0.55 -9.08 -8.77
C THR A 53 -2.05 -9.28 -8.54
N LEU A 54 -2.42 -9.60 -7.30
CA LEU A 54 -3.81 -9.72 -6.89
C LEU A 54 -4.22 -8.53 -6.05
N ILE A 55 -5.14 -7.72 -6.56
CA ILE A 55 -5.85 -6.69 -5.81
C ILE A 55 -7.17 -7.28 -5.34
N ALA A 56 -7.35 -7.48 -4.03
CA ALA A 56 -8.55 -8.11 -3.47
C ALA A 56 -9.79 -7.19 -3.57
N PRO A 57 -11.02 -7.72 -3.40
CA PRO A 57 -12.25 -6.91 -3.40
C PRO A 57 -12.22 -5.77 -2.39
N HIS A 58 -12.97 -4.69 -2.69
CA HIS A 58 -13.14 -3.49 -1.88
C HIS A 58 -11.83 -2.70 -1.63
N VAL A 59 -10.78 -2.93 -2.41
CA VAL A 59 -9.57 -2.11 -2.35
C VAL A 59 -9.83 -0.77 -3.01
N THR A 60 -9.48 0.31 -2.31
CA THR A 60 -9.50 1.68 -2.84
C THR A 60 -8.11 2.03 -3.38
N LEU A 61 -8.06 2.49 -4.61
CA LEU A 61 -6.86 3.02 -5.25
C LEU A 61 -7.16 4.43 -5.75
N SER A 62 -6.44 5.41 -5.26
CA SER A 62 -6.64 6.77 -5.73
C SER A 62 -5.32 7.51 -5.95
N ALA A 63 -5.27 8.26 -7.03
CA ALA A 63 -4.22 9.20 -7.33
C ALA A 63 -4.84 10.60 -7.51
N GLY A 64 -4.46 11.51 -6.61
CA GLY A 64 -5.05 12.85 -6.51
C GLY A 64 -6.23 12.93 -5.54
N MET A 65 -6.78 14.16 -5.43
CA MET A 65 -7.88 14.47 -4.50
C MET A 65 -9.25 14.44 -5.18
N ALA A 66 -9.29 14.52 -6.50
CA ALA A 66 -10.52 14.57 -7.28
C ALA A 66 -10.33 13.91 -8.65
N PRO A 67 -11.40 13.31 -9.21
CA PRO A 67 -11.36 12.79 -10.57
C PRO A 67 -10.96 13.87 -11.58
N GLY A 68 -10.08 13.52 -12.54
CA GLY A 68 -9.62 14.44 -13.57
C GLY A 68 -8.53 15.43 -13.15
N GLN A 69 -8.02 15.34 -11.94
CA GLN A 69 -6.87 16.11 -11.51
C GLN A 69 -5.61 15.66 -12.25
N GLU A 70 -4.84 16.61 -12.82
CA GLU A 70 -3.52 16.35 -13.38
C GLU A 70 -2.48 16.29 -12.26
N MET A 71 -1.66 15.24 -12.28
CA MET A 71 -0.64 15.02 -11.25
C MET A 71 0.74 15.41 -11.77
N VAL A 72 1.63 15.79 -10.84
CA VAL A 72 3.01 16.19 -11.18
C VAL A 72 3.99 15.00 -11.21
N THR A 73 3.60 13.89 -10.61
CA THR A 73 4.41 12.66 -10.56
C THR A 73 3.72 11.55 -11.35
N GLU A 74 4.48 10.79 -12.14
CA GLU A 74 3.97 9.66 -12.91
C GLU A 74 4.90 8.45 -12.73
N PRO A 75 4.41 7.34 -12.16
CA PRO A 75 3.10 7.21 -11.51
C PRO A 75 3.05 7.85 -10.13
N VAL A 76 1.84 8.19 -9.67
CA VAL A 76 1.58 8.57 -8.27
C VAL A 76 1.47 7.34 -7.37
N VAL A 77 0.83 6.28 -7.85
CA VAL A 77 0.75 5.00 -7.15
C VAL A 77 1.37 3.93 -8.03
N ARG A 78 2.45 3.30 -7.55
CA ARG A 78 3.05 2.12 -8.16
C ARG A 78 2.91 0.92 -7.23
N ILE A 79 2.41 -0.18 -7.76
CA ILE A 79 2.39 -1.50 -7.13
C ILE A 79 3.20 -2.43 -8.00
N GLY A 80 4.18 -3.12 -7.42
CA GLY A 80 5.08 -4.02 -8.13
C GLY A 80 4.44 -5.31 -8.61
N ASP A 81 5.28 -6.23 -9.05
CA ASP A 81 4.90 -7.55 -9.51
C ASP A 81 4.64 -8.51 -8.34
N ARG A 82 3.82 -9.55 -8.56
CA ARG A 82 3.56 -10.64 -7.61
C ARG A 82 3.09 -10.19 -6.23
N CYS A 83 2.43 -9.03 -6.18
CA CYS A 83 1.89 -8.50 -4.93
C CYS A 83 0.52 -9.10 -4.60
N LEU A 84 0.16 -9.07 -3.32
CA LEU A 84 -1.19 -9.32 -2.86
C LEU A 84 -1.65 -8.15 -2.00
N ILE A 85 -2.62 -7.38 -2.51
CA ILE A 85 -3.23 -6.27 -1.78
C ILE A 85 -4.53 -6.76 -1.17
N GLY A 86 -4.55 -6.87 0.16
CA GLY A 86 -5.63 -7.47 0.93
C GLY A 86 -6.91 -6.65 0.89
N ARG A 87 -8.03 -7.34 1.12
CA ARG A 87 -9.38 -6.79 1.07
C ARG A 87 -9.54 -5.54 1.93
N GLY A 88 -10.24 -4.54 1.39
CA GLY A 88 -10.55 -3.29 2.10
C GLY A 88 -9.35 -2.36 2.31
N THR A 89 -8.18 -2.70 1.78
CA THR A 89 -7.01 -1.81 1.81
C THR A 89 -7.30 -0.54 1.02
N ALA A 90 -6.84 0.60 1.52
CA ALA A 90 -6.89 1.87 0.82
C ALA A 90 -5.48 2.42 0.59
N ILE A 91 -5.15 2.65 -0.68
CA ILE A 91 -3.91 3.28 -1.13
C ILE A 91 -4.30 4.62 -1.73
N VAL A 92 -3.99 5.69 -1.00
CA VAL A 92 -4.43 7.05 -1.31
C VAL A 92 -3.20 7.91 -1.56
N GLY A 93 -2.81 7.99 -2.82
CA GLY A 93 -1.63 8.72 -3.28
C GLY A 93 -1.97 10.11 -3.79
N HIS A 94 -1.09 11.05 -3.50
CA HIS A 94 -1.17 12.41 -4.01
C HIS A 94 0.15 12.86 -4.63
N LEU A 95 1.27 12.47 -4.03
CA LEU A 95 2.62 12.77 -4.52
C LEU A 95 3.30 11.52 -5.10
N ALA A 96 3.57 10.51 -4.26
CA ALA A 96 4.18 9.26 -4.70
C ALA A 96 4.05 8.16 -3.64
N ILE A 97 3.45 7.04 -4.00
CA ILE A 97 3.44 5.78 -3.23
C ILE A 97 4.06 4.69 -4.09
N ASP A 98 5.17 4.14 -3.65
CA ASP A 98 5.89 3.09 -4.35
C ASP A 98 5.92 1.81 -3.52
N ILE A 99 5.23 0.76 -4.00
CA ILE A 99 5.19 -0.57 -3.40
C ILE A 99 5.99 -1.51 -4.29
N GLY A 100 7.05 -2.09 -3.72
CA GLY A 100 7.94 -3.02 -4.42
C GLY A 100 7.28 -4.35 -4.78
N ASP A 101 8.06 -5.21 -5.41
CA ASP A 101 7.62 -6.55 -5.81
C ASP A 101 7.43 -7.47 -4.58
N ASP A 102 6.60 -8.51 -4.75
CA ASP A 102 6.39 -9.54 -3.73
C ASP A 102 5.88 -8.99 -2.38
N VAL A 103 5.22 -7.82 -2.37
CA VAL A 103 4.65 -7.23 -1.16
C VAL A 103 3.26 -7.81 -0.91
N TYR A 104 3.04 -8.28 0.33
CA TYR A 104 1.75 -8.77 0.78
C TYR A 104 1.17 -7.83 1.82
N THR A 105 -0.08 -7.40 1.63
CA THR A 105 -0.83 -6.70 2.68
C THR A 105 -1.93 -7.59 3.25
N GLY A 106 -2.15 -7.48 4.54
CA GLY A 106 -3.35 -7.97 5.19
C GLY A 106 -4.58 -7.15 4.77
N MET A 107 -5.69 -7.38 5.46
CA MET A 107 -6.94 -6.65 5.22
C MET A 107 -6.93 -5.27 5.87
N ASN A 108 -7.67 -4.31 5.26
CA ASN A 108 -7.93 -2.98 5.82
C ASN A 108 -6.65 -2.19 6.17
N VAL A 109 -5.62 -2.32 5.37
CA VAL A 109 -4.40 -1.50 5.48
C VAL A 109 -4.70 -0.12 4.90
N TYR A 110 -4.19 0.94 5.53
CA TYR A 110 -4.27 2.29 5.01
C TYR A 110 -2.88 2.81 4.67
N ILE A 111 -2.68 3.26 3.45
CA ILE A 111 -1.41 3.81 2.96
C ILE A 111 -1.68 5.17 2.35
N THR A 112 -1.02 6.22 2.84
CA THR A 112 -1.15 7.56 2.30
C THR A 112 0.16 8.34 2.38
N ASP A 113 0.38 9.22 1.42
CA ASP A 113 1.55 10.10 1.33
C ASP A 113 1.24 11.56 1.67
N GLN A 114 0.02 11.84 2.15
CA GLN A 114 -0.43 13.20 2.49
C GLN A 114 -1.11 13.28 3.85
N ASN A 115 -1.03 14.47 4.46
CA ASN A 115 -1.82 14.91 5.61
C ASN A 115 -2.45 16.28 5.31
N HIS A 116 -3.54 16.60 5.98
CA HIS A 116 -4.09 17.95 5.95
C HIS A 116 -3.17 18.94 6.69
N GLY A 117 -3.05 20.17 6.19
CA GLY A 117 -2.50 21.29 6.94
C GLY A 117 -3.45 21.66 8.08
N TYR A 118 -2.90 22.09 9.21
CA TYR A 118 -3.67 22.44 10.41
C TYR A 118 -3.05 23.63 11.19
N GLU A 119 -1.97 24.20 10.68
CA GLU A 119 -1.18 25.20 11.40
C GLU A 119 -1.88 26.56 11.50
N ASP A 120 -2.71 26.93 10.50
CA ASP A 120 -3.47 28.17 10.53
C ASP A 120 -4.77 28.00 11.30
N LEU A 121 -4.82 28.59 12.51
CA LEU A 121 -5.98 28.49 13.41
C LEU A 121 -7.20 29.31 12.92
N ASN A 122 -7.03 30.18 11.91
CA ASN A 122 -8.11 30.99 11.35
C ASN A 122 -8.82 30.32 10.18
N LEU A 123 -8.28 29.23 9.68
CA LEU A 123 -8.82 28.48 8.56
C LEU A 123 -9.28 27.07 8.98
N PRO A 124 -10.43 26.60 8.47
CA PRO A 124 -10.80 25.19 8.62
C PRO A 124 -9.69 24.27 8.06
N ILE A 125 -9.43 23.14 8.73
CA ILE A 125 -8.40 22.18 8.32
C ILE A 125 -8.59 21.73 6.87
N GLY A 126 -9.83 21.48 6.44
CA GLY A 126 -10.13 20.97 5.11
C GLY A 126 -9.83 21.92 3.93
N VAL A 127 -9.53 23.21 4.20
CA VAL A 127 -9.17 24.19 3.17
C VAL A 127 -7.69 24.58 3.20
N GLN A 128 -6.93 24.09 4.19
CA GLN A 128 -5.50 24.31 4.26
C GLN A 128 -4.75 23.41 3.28
N ALA A 129 -3.64 23.91 2.75
CA ALA A 129 -2.81 23.13 1.84
C ALA A 129 -2.31 21.85 2.53
N PRO A 130 -2.40 20.67 1.89
CA PRO A 130 -1.88 19.44 2.44
C PRO A 130 -0.36 19.46 2.53
N SER A 131 0.19 18.69 3.45
CA SER A 131 1.61 18.35 3.49
C SER A 131 1.81 16.95 2.91
N GLU A 132 2.79 16.79 2.03
CA GLU A 132 3.02 15.56 1.27
C GLU A 132 4.44 15.08 1.46
N LYS A 133 4.59 13.75 1.64
CA LYS A 133 5.89 13.09 1.69
C LYS A 133 5.78 11.71 1.07
N PRO A 134 6.65 11.35 0.10
CA PRO A 134 6.60 10.05 -0.56
C PRO A 134 6.60 8.88 0.43
N VAL A 135 5.92 7.81 0.07
CA VAL A 135 5.92 6.54 0.80
C VAL A 135 6.57 5.48 -0.06
N THR A 136 7.48 4.70 0.53
CA THR A 136 8.07 3.53 -0.13
C THR A 136 7.93 2.29 0.74
N ILE A 137 7.62 1.15 0.11
CA ILE A 137 7.58 -0.17 0.74
C ILE A 137 8.45 -1.10 -0.08
N GLY A 138 9.57 -1.53 0.51
CA GLY A 138 10.55 -2.40 -0.13
C GLY A 138 10.02 -3.79 -0.43
N PRO A 139 10.63 -4.48 -1.41
CA PRO A 139 10.17 -5.77 -1.90
C PRO A 139 10.18 -6.86 -0.83
N GLY A 140 9.29 -7.86 -0.99
CA GLY A 140 9.19 -9.00 -0.10
C GLY A 140 8.65 -8.67 1.29
N SER A 141 8.08 -7.49 1.50
CA SER A 141 7.57 -7.06 2.81
C SER A 141 6.13 -7.52 3.05
N TRP A 142 5.80 -7.73 4.32
CA TRP A 142 4.45 -8.06 4.76
C TRP A 142 3.88 -6.97 5.67
N ILE A 143 2.76 -6.39 5.26
CA ILE A 143 2.04 -5.36 6.00
C ILE A 143 0.83 -6.00 6.65
N GLY A 144 0.82 -6.12 7.96
CA GLY A 144 -0.23 -6.74 8.75
C GLY A 144 -1.57 -6.01 8.65
N SER A 145 -2.66 -6.74 8.86
CA SER A 145 -4.02 -6.21 8.78
C SER A 145 -4.22 -4.99 9.67
N GLY A 146 -4.95 -3.99 9.17
CA GLY A 146 -5.25 -2.76 9.90
C GLY A 146 -4.05 -1.82 10.10
N ALA A 147 -2.88 -2.14 9.57
CA ALA A 147 -1.74 -1.24 9.67
C ALA A 147 -1.99 0.07 8.92
N VAL A 148 -1.42 1.16 9.43
CA VAL A 148 -1.48 2.50 8.86
C VAL A 148 -0.07 2.95 8.49
N ILE A 149 0.16 3.22 7.21
CA ILE A 149 1.43 3.71 6.69
C ILE A 149 1.26 5.19 6.36
N LEU A 150 1.98 6.02 7.09
CA LEU A 150 1.84 7.48 7.07
C LEU A 150 2.83 8.15 6.10
N PRO A 151 2.59 9.40 5.73
CA PRO A 151 3.47 10.17 4.85
C PRO A 151 4.92 10.17 5.31
N GLY A 152 5.82 9.93 4.36
CA GLY A 152 7.25 9.86 4.59
C GLY A 152 7.74 8.52 5.17
N ALA A 153 6.89 7.49 5.23
CA ALA A 153 7.34 6.15 5.58
C ALA A 153 8.25 5.58 4.48
N ARG A 154 9.45 5.15 4.86
CA ARG A 154 10.39 4.41 4.01
C ARG A 154 10.64 3.06 4.63
N ILE A 155 9.88 2.07 4.20
CA ILE A 155 9.97 0.70 4.68
C ILE A 155 10.92 -0.06 3.77
N GLY A 156 11.96 -0.63 4.34
CA GLY A 156 12.98 -1.41 3.63
C GLY A 156 12.46 -2.74 3.08
N ALA A 157 13.35 -3.52 2.50
CA ALA A 157 13.06 -4.85 1.96
C ALA A 157 12.86 -5.88 3.08
N HIS A 158 11.98 -6.85 2.83
CA HIS A 158 11.72 -7.98 3.73
C HIS A 158 11.38 -7.54 5.17
N VAL A 159 10.52 -6.53 5.28
CA VAL A 159 10.03 -5.99 6.55
C VAL A 159 8.68 -6.59 6.90
N VAL A 160 8.48 -6.90 8.17
CA VAL A 160 7.18 -7.27 8.72
C VAL A 160 6.62 -6.10 9.51
N VAL A 161 5.49 -5.57 9.08
CA VAL A 161 4.69 -4.62 9.85
C VAL A 161 3.59 -5.38 10.57
N GLY A 162 3.58 -5.36 11.90
CA GLY A 162 2.56 -6.02 12.71
C GLY A 162 1.17 -5.41 12.50
N ALA A 163 0.13 -6.22 12.74
CA ALA A 163 -1.25 -5.77 12.60
C ALA A 163 -1.53 -4.53 13.48
N ASN A 164 -2.38 -3.63 12.99
CA ASN A 164 -2.78 -2.37 13.65
C ASN A 164 -1.61 -1.44 14.05
N SER A 165 -0.44 -1.61 13.44
CA SER A 165 0.69 -0.71 13.67
C SER A 165 0.54 0.59 12.88
N VAL A 166 1.04 1.70 13.44
CA VAL A 166 1.10 3.00 12.75
C VAL A 166 2.56 3.33 12.47
N VAL A 167 2.94 3.31 11.18
CA VAL A 167 4.34 3.41 10.75
C VAL A 167 4.60 4.71 10.01
N ARG A 168 5.67 5.38 10.38
CA ARG A 168 6.23 6.56 9.69
C ARG A 168 7.75 6.56 9.77
N GLY A 169 8.40 7.33 8.90
CA GLY A 169 9.85 7.47 8.87
C GLY A 169 10.53 6.20 8.34
N GLU A 170 11.78 6.01 8.68
CA GLU A 170 12.63 4.97 8.11
C GLU A 170 12.57 3.68 8.92
N ILE A 171 12.26 2.58 8.24
CA ILE A 171 12.30 1.21 8.78
C ILE A 171 13.34 0.45 7.98
N PRO A 172 14.44 0.03 8.61
CA PRO A 172 15.52 -0.69 7.92
C PRO A 172 15.07 -2.04 7.36
N ASP A 173 15.79 -2.51 6.35
CA ASP A 173 15.61 -3.86 5.81
C ASP A 173 15.62 -4.93 6.93
N HIS A 174 14.93 -6.03 6.66
CA HIS A 174 14.93 -7.21 7.52
C HIS A 174 14.54 -6.88 8.97
N SER A 175 13.47 -6.10 9.14
CA SER A 175 12.98 -5.66 10.44
C SER A 175 11.56 -6.15 10.71
N VAL A 176 11.22 -6.26 11.99
CA VAL A 176 9.84 -6.40 12.46
C VAL A 176 9.48 -5.14 13.23
N VAL A 177 8.43 -4.45 12.80
CA VAL A 177 7.93 -3.22 13.42
C VAL A 177 6.51 -3.43 13.93
N VAL A 178 6.22 -3.00 15.16
CA VAL A 178 4.90 -3.13 15.78
C VAL A 178 4.53 -1.91 16.62
N GLY A 179 3.25 -1.70 16.83
CA GLY A 179 2.71 -0.75 17.81
C GLY A 179 2.28 0.60 17.23
N VAL A 180 1.80 1.47 18.12
CA VAL A 180 1.32 2.83 17.86
C VAL A 180 1.95 3.78 18.88
N PRO A 181 2.96 4.56 18.47
CA PRO A 181 3.65 4.56 17.18
C PRO A 181 4.48 3.30 16.96
N GLY A 182 4.64 2.89 15.69
CA GLY A 182 5.42 1.72 15.32
C GLY A 182 6.89 1.81 15.75
N ARG A 183 7.42 0.72 16.32
CA ARG A 183 8.83 0.61 16.73
C ARG A 183 9.39 -0.70 16.19
N VAL A 184 10.63 -0.66 15.72
CA VAL A 184 11.36 -1.87 15.36
C VAL A 184 11.63 -2.67 16.62
N VAL A 185 11.10 -3.88 16.69
CA VAL A 185 11.24 -4.78 17.84
C VAL A 185 12.17 -5.96 17.56
N ARG A 186 12.41 -6.26 16.29
CA ARG A 186 13.38 -7.28 15.86
C ARG A 186 14.05 -6.83 14.56
N ARG A 187 15.30 -7.26 14.39
CA ARG A 187 16.07 -7.05 13.16
C ARG A 187 16.97 -8.26 12.90
N HIS A 188 17.17 -8.59 11.63
CA HIS A 188 18.14 -9.59 11.21
C HIS A 188 19.54 -8.94 11.09
N ASP A 189 20.55 -9.50 11.73
CA ASP A 189 21.93 -8.96 11.78
C ASP A 189 22.89 -9.60 10.77
N GLY A 190 22.35 -10.39 9.83
CA GLY A 190 23.13 -11.19 8.89
C GLY A 190 23.34 -12.65 9.36
N THR A 191 23.23 -12.93 10.65
CA THR A 191 23.38 -14.27 11.23
C THR A 191 22.09 -14.81 11.84
N GLY A 192 21.15 -13.93 12.22
CA GLY A 192 19.88 -14.33 12.80
C GLY A 192 19.01 -13.13 13.22
N TRP A 193 17.79 -13.43 13.66
CA TRP A 193 16.85 -12.44 14.15
C TRP A 193 17.17 -12.08 15.60
N ARG A 194 17.42 -10.79 15.88
CA ARG A 194 17.68 -10.23 17.21
C ARG A 194 16.54 -9.32 17.65
N ARG A 195 16.26 -9.27 18.94
CA ARG A 195 15.39 -8.26 19.54
C ARG A 195 16.12 -6.91 19.59
N VAL A 196 15.38 -5.82 19.38
CA VAL A 196 15.89 -4.45 19.48
C VAL A 196 15.33 -3.82 20.75
N GLY A 197 16.19 -3.30 21.61
CA GLY A 197 15.80 -2.51 22.79
C GLY A 197 15.54 -3.29 24.08
N GLU A 198 15.85 -4.58 24.16
CA GLU A 198 15.90 -5.31 25.42
C GLU A 198 17.37 -5.55 25.82
N THR A 199 17.97 -4.62 26.53
CA THR A 199 19.02 -4.94 27.49
C THR A 199 18.29 -5.42 28.76
N PHE A 200 18.04 -6.72 28.87
CA PHE A 200 17.84 -7.29 30.19
C PHE A 200 19.23 -7.51 30.76
N ASP A 201 19.70 -6.62 31.59
CA ASP A 201 20.68 -6.93 32.61
C ASP A 201 20.00 -7.87 33.61
N LEU A 202 20.45 -9.13 33.63
CA LEU A 202 20.14 -10.08 34.69
C LEU A 202 21.01 -9.75 35.90
#